data_0216d246419071fe972dbc9f0f4d0758
#
_entry.id   0216d246419071fe972dbc9f0f4d0758
#
_cell.length_a   1.000
_cell.length_b   1.000
_cell.length_c   1.000
_cell.angle_alpha   90.00
_cell.angle_beta   90.00
_cell.angle_gamma   90.00
#
_symmetry.space_group_name_H-M   'P 1'
#
loop_
_entity.id
_entity.type
_entity.pdbx_description
1 polymer ?
#
loop_
_entity_poly.entity_id
_entity_poly.type
_entity_poly.pdbx_seq_one_letter_code
_entity_poly.pdbx_strand_id
1 'polypeptide(L)'
;MRFVCDAPRGQAWFQIETEAEAALESDLMNHAVEKHFRQAREHAIATYVPPSGSYIEQNIGLKAHLERVMPMFLTLRDQEGKGLATAMLPPPGQDARAVRPVIVGVGNSDPYPQHGAAIQALGEHFGYVLDRARCYAYRRA
;
A
#
# COMPACT_ATOMS: atom_id res chain seq x y z
N MET A 1 0.56 -5.25 -11.00
CA MET A 1 1.12 -4.26 -10.03
C MET A 1 1.83 -3.16 -10.79
N ARG A 2 1.81 -1.97 -10.24
CA ARG A 2 2.42 -0.81 -10.89
C ARG A 2 3.71 -0.42 -10.17
N PHE A 3 4.80 -0.23 -10.93
CA PHE A 3 6.06 0.26 -10.39
C PHE A 3 5.88 1.65 -9.74
N VAL A 4 6.49 1.83 -8.57
CA VAL A 4 6.42 3.09 -7.81
C VAL A 4 7.80 3.77 -7.75
N CYS A 5 8.79 3.11 -7.16
CA CYS A 5 10.13 3.66 -7.05
C CYS A 5 11.17 2.57 -6.79
N ASP A 6 12.41 2.90 -7.11
CA ASP A 6 13.54 2.03 -6.81
C ASP A 6 13.88 2.06 -5.31
N ALA A 7 14.48 0.98 -4.86
CA ALA A 7 15.03 0.81 -3.53
C ALA A 7 16.45 0.24 -3.62
N PRO A 8 17.25 0.28 -2.55
CA PRO A 8 18.62 -0.22 -2.59
C PRO A 8 18.72 -1.71 -2.96
N ARG A 9 19.86 -2.11 -3.46
CA ARG A 9 20.22 -3.50 -3.80
C ARG A 9 19.33 -4.13 -4.86
N GLY A 10 18.92 -3.33 -5.87
CA GLY A 10 18.09 -3.81 -6.97
C GLY A 10 16.65 -4.12 -6.58
N GLN A 11 16.22 -3.68 -5.42
CA GLN A 11 14.85 -3.80 -4.97
C GLN A 11 13.99 -2.66 -5.53
N ALA A 12 12.67 -2.84 -5.49
CA ALA A 12 11.74 -1.81 -5.94
C ALA A 12 10.39 -1.97 -5.22
N TRP A 13 9.70 -0.86 -5.09
CA TRP A 13 8.33 -0.83 -4.59
C TRP A 13 7.33 -0.83 -5.73
N PHE A 14 6.27 -1.63 -5.57
CA PHE A 14 5.15 -1.73 -6.52
C PHE A 14 3.84 -1.49 -5.79
N GLN A 15 2.88 -0.89 -6.49
CA GLN A 15 1.54 -0.70 -5.94
C GLN A 15 0.64 -1.88 -6.32
N ILE A 16 -0.05 -2.41 -5.32
CA ILE A 16 -1.08 -3.43 -5.46
C ILE A 16 -2.36 -2.72 -5.89
N GLU A 17 -2.89 -3.08 -7.06
CA GLU A 17 -4.02 -2.38 -7.67
C GLU A 17 -5.29 -3.22 -7.71
N THR A 18 -5.19 -4.54 -7.55
CA THR A 18 -6.34 -5.44 -7.66
C THR A 18 -6.43 -6.36 -6.45
N GLU A 19 -7.64 -6.87 -6.21
CA GLU A 19 -7.89 -7.83 -5.14
C GLU A 19 -7.11 -9.14 -5.37
N ALA A 20 -6.96 -9.57 -6.63
CA ALA A 20 -6.17 -10.75 -6.98
C ALA A 20 -4.68 -10.56 -6.61
N GLU A 21 -4.13 -9.38 -6.87
CA GLU A 21 -2.75 -9.05 -6.47
C GLU A 21 -2.60 -9.03 -4.96
N ALA A 22 -3.60 -8.49 -4.25
CA ALA A 22 -3.61 -8.48 -2.78
C ALA A 22 -3.68 -9.90 -2.21
N ALA A 23 -4.42 -10.80 -2.84
CA ALA A 23 -4.49 -12.21 -2.45
C ALA A 23 -3.15 -12.91 -2.59
N LEU A 24 -2.44 -12.68 -3.71
CA LEU A 24 -1.10 -13.21 -3.91
C LEU A 24 -0.11 -12.67 -2.87
N GLU A 25 -0.21 -11.40 -2.54
CA GLU A 25 0.63 -10.80 -1.50
C GLU A 25 0.37 -11.44 -0.13
N SER A 26 -0.89 -11.66 0.22
CA SER A 26 -1.25 -12.34 1.48
C SER A 26 -0.62 -13.72 1.56
N ASP A 27 -0.65 -14.49 0.48
CA ASP A 27 -0.06 -15.83 0.44
C ASP A 27 1.46 -15.77 0.55
N LEU A 28 2.13 -14.89 -0.21
CA LEU A 28 3.58 -14.75 -0.22
C LEU A 28 4.13 -14.25 1.11
N MET A 29 3.42 -13.31 1.73
CA MET A 29 3.90 -12.60 2.92
C MET A 29 3.32 -13.15 4.23
N ASN A 30 2.39 -14.09 4.15
CA ASN A 30 1.73 -14.67 5.31
C ASN A 30 1.14 -13.59 6.24
N HIS A 31 0.27 -12.76 5.67
CA HIS A 31 -0.46 -11.73 6.43
C HIS A 31 -1.79 -11.38 5.73
N ALA A 32 -2.57 -10.47 6.32
CA ALA A 32 -3.97 -10.24 5.97
C ALA A 32 -4.21 -9.05 5.01
N VAL A 33 -3.26 -8.74 4.12
CA VAL A 33 -3.40 -7.59 3.21
C VAL A 33 -4.62 -7.71 2.29
N GLU A 34 -4.96 -8.91 1.84
CA GLU A 34 -6.15 -9.14 1.01
C GLU A 34 -7.42 -8.64 1.69
N LYS A 35 -7.59 -9.01 2.96
CA LYS A 35 -8.76 -8.59 3.76
C LYS A 35 -8.82 -7.07 3.87
N HIS A 36 -7.71 -6.44 4.19
CA HIS A 36 -7.65 -4.98 4.36
C HIS A 36 -7.89 -4.25 3.03
N PHE A 37 -7.34 -4.76 1.94
CA PHE A 37 -7.55 -4.21 0.61
C PHE A 37 -9.04 -4.28 0.23
N ARG A 38 -9.68 -5.43 0.42
CA ARG A 38 -11.10 -5.62 0.13
C ARG A 38 -11.97 -4.67 0.95
N GLN A 39 -11.73 -4.58 2.25
CA GLN A 39 -12.48 -3.71 3.15
C GLN A 39 -12.32 -2.22 2.76
N ALA A 40 -11.11 -1.79 2.45
CA ALA A 40 -10.84 -0.42 2.03
C ALA A 40 -11.55 -0.08 0.71
N ARG A 41 -11.54 -1.01 -0.24
CA ARG A 41 -12.19 -0.83 -1.53
C ARG A 41 -13.72 -0.78 -1.38
N GLU A 42 -14.31 -1.68 -0.60
CA GLU A 42 -15.74 -1.69 -0.32
C GLU A 42 -16.19 -0.40 0.36
N HIS A 43 -15.44 0.08 1.33
CA HIS A 43 -15.72 1.35 2.00
C HIS A 43 -15.65 2.52 1.04
N ALA A 44 -14.63 2.58 0.21
CA ALA A 44 -14.46 3.65 -0.78
C ALA A 44 -15.59 3.65 -1.81
N ILE A 45 -16.02 2.47 -2.28
CA ILE A 45 -17.17 2.34 -3.18
C ILE A 45 -18.46 2.81 -2.50
N ALA A 46 -18.68 2.40 -1.25
CA ALA A 46 -19.89 2.77 -0.49
C ALA A 46 -19.99 4.27 -0.23
N THR A 47 -18.87 4.98 -0.15
CA THR A 47 -18.85 6.43 0.07
C THR A 47 -18.89 7.25 -1.22
N TYR A 48 -18.84 6.60 -2.38
CA TYR A 48 -18.88 7.29 -3.66
C TYR A 48 -20.30 7.74 -4.00
N VAL A 49 -20.46 9.04 -4.28
CA VAL A 49 -21.70 9.61 -4.78
C VAL A 49 -21.51 9.91 -6.26
N PRO A 50 -22.07 9.07 -7.17
CA PRO A 50 -21.86 9.28 -8.60
C PRO A 50 -22.55 10.57 -9.06
N PRO A 51 -21.88 11.40 -9.88
CA PRO A 51 -22.54 12.51 -10.52
C PRO A 51 -23.54 11.99 -11.56
N SER A 52 -24.54 12.80 -11.91
CA SER A 52 -25.41 12.47 -13.03
C SER A 52 -24.58 12.49 -14.32
N GLY A 53 -24.77 11.45 -15.15
CA GLY A 53 -24.00 11.32 -16.38
C GLY A 53 -24.14 9.93 -16.98
N SER A 54 -23.38 9.67 -18.05
CA SER A 54 -23.37 8.37 -18.70
C SER A 54 -22.71 7.32 -17.82
N TYR A 55 -22.95 6.05 -18.12
CA TYR A 55 -22.31 4.92 -17.46
C TYR A 55 -20.77 5.04 -17.52
N ILE A 56 -20.22 5.48 -18.65
CA ILE A 56 -18.79 5.68 -18.82
C ILE A 56 -18.27 6.78 -17.88
N GLU A 57 -18.98 7.91 -17.81
CA GLU A 57 -18.60 9.02 -16.91
C GLU A 57 -18.65 8.60 -15.45
N GLN A 58 -19.66 7.83 -15.05
CA GLN A 58 -19.78 7.30 -13.69
C GLN A 58 -18.62 6.37 -13.35
N ASN A 59 -18.20 5.51 -14.28
CA ASN A 59 -17.06 4.60 -14.06
C ASN A 59 -15.74 5.33 -13.95
N ILE A 60 -15.51 6.35 -14.78
CA ILE A 60 -14.31 7.19 -14.70
C ILE A 60 -14.28 7.92 -13.36
N GLY A 61 -15.42 8.45 -12.93
CA GLY A 61 -15.57 9.13 -11.64
C GLY A 61 -15.30 8.20 -10.46
N LEU A 62 -15.77 6.96 -10.51
CA LEU A 62 -15.51 5.96 -9.47
C LEU A 62 -14.02 5.65 -9.37
N LYS A 63 -13.34 5.42 -10.49
CA LYS A 63 -11.91 5.16 -10.50
C LYS A 63 -11.13 6.31 -9.89
N ALA A 64 -11.43 7.55 -10.26
CA ALA A 64 -10.81 8.74 -9.70
C ALA A 64 -11.07 8.87 -8.19
N HIS A 65 -12.29 8.55 -7.75
CA HIS A 65 -12.65 8.56 -6.33
C HIS A 65 -11.84 7.53 -5.54
N LEU A 66 -11.71 6.29 -6.05
CA LEU A 66 -10.92 5.25 -5.41
C LEU A 66 -9.45 5.67 -5.25
N GLU A 67 -8.88 6.28 -6.28
CA GLU A 67 -7.49 6.77 -6.24
C GLU A 67 -7.28 7.86 -5.18
N ARG A 68 -8.32 8.66 -4.88
CA ARG A 68 -8.23 9.73 -3.88
C ARG A 68 -8.42 9.24 -2.44
N VAL A 69 -9.27 8.25 -2.22
CA VAL A 69 -9.72 7.90 -0.86
C VAL A 69 -9.20 6.58 -0.35
N MET A 70 -8.81 5.65 -1.24
CA MET A 70 -8.24 4.39 -0.79
C MET A 70 -6.81 4.57 -0.29
N PRO A 71 -6.44 3.91 0.82
CA PRO A 71 -5.03 3.76 1.15
C PRO A 71 -4.26 3.12 -0.01
N MET A 72 -3.00 3.46 -0.12
CA MET A 72 -2.10 2.79 -1.06
C MET A 72 -1.58 1.51 -0.44
N PHE A 73 -1.69 0.40 -1.15
CA PHE A 73 -1.12 -0.89 -0.76
C PHE A 73 0.10 -1.15 -1.63
N LEU A 74 1.24 -1.35 -1.00
CA LEU A 74 2.53 -1.38 -1.67
C LEU A 74 3.32 -2.62 -1.24
N THR A 75 4.13 -3.14 -2.15
CA THR A 75 4.98 -4.30 -1.87
C THR A 75 6.41 -4.04 -2.31
N LEU A 76 7.37 -4.38 -1.45
CA LEU A 76 8.79 -4.35 -1.76
C LEU A 76 9.20 -5.71 -2.32
N ARG A 77 9.82 -5.69 -3.49
CA ARG A 77 10.27 -6.90 -4.21
C ARG A 77 11.75 -6.81 -4.52
N ASP A 78 12.43 -7.95 -4.49
CA ASP A 78 13.79 -8.05 -5.00
C ASP A 78 13.80 -8.27 -6.52
N GLN A 79 14.98 -8.43 -7.12
CA GLN A 79 15.12 -8.63 -8.56
C GLN A 79 14.48 -9.93 -9.06
N GLU A 80 14.29 -10.90 -8.17
CA GLU A 80 13.68 -12.19 -8.50
C GLU A 80 12.18 -12.20 -8.26
N GLY A 81 11.62 -11.08 -7.82
CA GLY A 81 10.19 -10.95 -7.53
C GLY A 81 9.77 -11.44 -6.17
N LYS A 82 10.73 -11.75 -5.28
CA LYS A 82 10.43 -12.19 -3.91
C LYS A 82 9.87 -11.04 -3.09
N GLY A 83 8.79 -11.29 -2.35
CA GLY A 83 8.21 -10.31 -1.43
C GLY A 83 9.06 -10.13 -0.18
N LEU A 84 9.36 -8.88 0.17
CA LEU A 84 10.23 -8.53 1.29
C LEU A 84 9.49 -7.75 2.38
N ALA A 85 8.59 -6.85 2.00
CA ALA A 85 7.79 -6.06 2.92
C ALA A 85 6.50 -5.61 2.24
N THR A 86 5.48 -5.31 3.04
CA THR A 86 4.21 -4.77 2.57
C THR A 86 3.89 -3.51 3.34
N ALA A 87 3.43 -2.48 2.64
CA ALA A 87 3.06 -1.21 3.25
C ALA A 87 1.61 -0.84 2.91
N MET A 88 0.95 -0.20 3.87
CA MET A 88 -0.31 0.50 3.66
C MET A 88 -0.08 1.95 4.07
N LEU A 89 -0.20 2.85 3.11
CA LEU A 89 0.01 4.28 3.30
C LEU A 89 -1.28 5.06 3.07
N PRO A 90 -1.40 6.27 3.65
CA PRO A 90 -2.51 7.15 3.31
C PRO A 90 -2.58 7.42 1.80
N PRO A 91 -3.77 7.78 1.27
CA PRO A 91 -3.89 8.18 -0.13
C PRO A 91 -2.92 9.33 -0.46
N PRO A 92 -2.50 9.45 -1.74
CA PRO A 92 -1.60 10.53 -2.14
C PRO A 92 -2.12 11.91 -1.75
N GLY A 93 -1.23 12.75 -1.22
CA GLY A 93 -1.56 14.12 -0.83
C GLY A 93 -2.22 14.27 0.53
N GLN A 94 -2.50 13.19 1.24
CA GLN A 94 -3.02 13.25 2.60
C GLN A 94 -1.90 13.24 3.63
N ASP A 95 -2.18 13.82 4.80
CA ASP A 95 -1.23 13.84 5.90
C ASP A 95 -1.12 12.45 6.52
N ALA A 96 0.09 11.92 6.59
CA ALA A 96 0.37 10.64 7.24
C ALA A 96 0.00 10.61 8.73
N ARG A 97 -0.15 11.78 9.36
CA ARG A 97 -0.61 11.87 10.75
C ARG A 97 -2.10 11.57 10.91
N ALA A 98 -2.89 11.75 9.84
CA ALA A 98 -4.33 11.46 9.86
C ALA A 98 -4.62 9.95 9.77
N VAL A 99 -3.78 9.22 9.04
CA VAL A 99 -3.86 7.76 8.91
C VAL A 99 -2.47 7.20 9.18
N ARG A 100 -2.35 6.40 10.22
CA ARG A 100 -1.05 5.85 10.59
C ARG A 100 -0.60 4.81 9.56
N PRO A 101 0.59 4.98 8.94
CA PRO A 101 1.12 3.98 8.02
C PRO A 101 1.36 2.63 8.69
N VAL A 102 1.17 1.56 7.94
CA VAL A 102 1.47 0.19 8.37
C VAL A 102 2.55 -0.36 7.45
N ILE A 103 3.67 -0.83 8.00
CA ILE A 103 4.73 -1.46 7.22
C ILE A 103 5.18 -2.70 7.96
N VAL A 104 5.07 -3.86 7.30
CA VAL A 104 5.38 -5.16 7.91
C VAL A 104 6.19 -6.03 6.95
N GLY A 105 7.02 -6.90 7.51
CA GLY A 105 7.70 -7.95 6.78
C GLY A 105 6.87 -9.23 6.71
N VAL A 106 7.50 -10.30 6.27
CA VAL A 106 6.87 -11.63 6.20
C VAL A 106 6.32 -12.03 7.58
N GLY A 107 5.09 -12.50 7.64
CA GLY A 107 4.43 -12.91 8.87
C GLY A 107 4.22 -11.77 9.87
N ASN A 108 4.06 -10.54 9.37
CA ASN A 108 3.95 -9.32 10.18
C ASN A 108 5.20 -9.04 11.03
N SER A 109 6.37 -9.50 10.57
CA SER A 109 7.66 -9.25 11.23
C SER A 109 8.11 -7.80 11.07
N ASP A 110 9.10 -7.40 11.86
CA ASP A 110 9.70 -6.07 11.79
C ASP A 110 10.56 -5.93 10.52
N PRO A 111 10.21 -5.06 9.57
CA PRO A 111 10.96 -4.90 8.34
C PRO A 111 12.16 -3.95 8.46
N TYR A 112 12.25 -3.14 9.52
CA TYR A 112 13.23 -2.05 9.60
C TYR A 112 14.68 -2.50 9.67
N PRO A 113 15.04 -3.56 10.42
CA PRO A 113 16.46 -3.97 10.48
C PRO A 113 17.05 -4.35 9.13
N GLN A 114 16.26 -4.99 8.26
CA GLN A 114 16.72 -5.45 6.95
C GLN A 114 16.39 -4.48 5.82
N HIS A 115 15.28 -3.73 5.93
CA HIS A 115 14.73 -2.97 4.82
C HIS A 115 14.53 -1.49 5.14
N GLY A 116 15.18 -0.97 6.19
CA GLY A 116 15.04 0.43 6.60
C GLY A 116 15.35 1.43 5.50
N ALA A 117 16.40 1.18 4.72
CA ALA A 117 16.76 2.04 3.61
C ALA A 117 15.73 2.03 2.48
N ALA A 118 15.14 0.86 2.20
CA ALA A 118 14.06 0.74 1.21
C ALA A 118 12.78 1.46 1.67
N ILE A 119 12.47 1.39 2.97
CA ILE A 119 11.33 2.12 3.56
C ILE A 119 11.57 3.63 3.48
N GLN A 120 12.79 4.08 3.75
CA GLN A 120 13.14 5.49 3.61
C GLN A 120 12.96 5.97 2.16
N ALA A 121 13.38 5.17 1.18
CA ALA A 121 13.20 5.49 -0.24
C ALA A 121 11.72 5.66 -0.61
N LEU A 122 10.85 4.80 -0.07
CA LEU A 122 9.40 4.91 -0.27
C LEU A 122 8.87 6.20 0.34
N GLY A 123 9.28 6.52 1.56
CA GLY A 123 8.89 7.76 2.23
C GLY A 123 9.31 9.00 1.45
N GLU A 124 10.54 9.03 0.96
CA GLU A 124 11.04 10.14 0.15
C GLU A 124 10.25 10.31 -1.14
N HIS A 125 9.86 9.21 -1.77
CA HIS A 125 9.07 9.25 -3.00
C HIS A 125 7.71 9.95 -2.80
N PHE A 126 7.02 9.67 -1.70
CA PHE A 126 5.70 10.23 -1.41
C PHE A 126 5.73 11.48 -0.51
N GLY A 127 6.88 11.84 0.03
CA GLY A 127 6.98 12.96 0.98
C GLY A 127 6.52 12.61 2.39
N TYR A 128 6.60 11.34 2.79
CA TYR A 128 6.27 10.87 4.14
C TYR A 128 7.53 10.50 4.92
N VAL A 129 7.49 10.73 6.23
CA VAL A 129 8.51 10.21 7.14
C VAL A 129 8.00 8.88 7.69
N LEU A 130 8.60 7.79 7.24
CA LEU A 130 8.14 6.42 7.54
C LEU A 130 9.08 5.73 8.53
N ASP A 131 9.48 6.40 9.59
CA ASP A 131 10.26 5.76 10.63
C ASP A 131 9.39 4.87 11.53
N ARG A 132 10.04 3.99 12.30
CA ARG A 132 9.34 3.03 13.17
C ARG A 132 8.41 3.71 14.17
N ALA A 133 8.75 4.89 14.64
CA ALA A 133 7.97 5.62 15.65
C ALA A 133 6.63 6.12 15.08
N ARG A 134 6.57 6.40 13.76
CA ARG A 134 5.39 6.94 13.08
C ARG A 134 4.52 5.88 12.44
N CYS A 135 5.01 4.65 12.31
CA CYS A 135 4.29 3.56 11.66
C CYS A 135 3.57 2.68 12.69
N TYR A 136 2.53 1.97 12.22
CA TYR A 136 1.79 1.08 13.08
C TYR A 136 2.69 -0.03 13.61
N ALA A 137 2.43 -0.44 14.84
CA ALA A 137 3.24 -1.47 15.49
C ALA A 137 3.15 -2.78 14.72
N TYR A 138 4.31 -3.36 14.43
CA TYR A 138 4.45 -4.68 13.84
C TYR A 138 4.47 -5.73 14.95
N ARG A 139 4.27 -6.98 14.53
CA ARG A 139 4.36 -8.12 15.45
C ARG A 139 5.82 -8.33 15.84
N ARG A 140 6.08 -8.32 17.13
CA ARG A 140 7.41 -8.64 17.65
C ARG A 140 7.58 -10.17 17.71
N ALA A 141 8.72 -10.61 17.25
CA ALA A 141 9.10 -12.02 17.35
C ALA A 141 9.35 -12.42 18.80
#